data_54d6ac7093e688afd09542b8f08a1c67
#
_entry.id   54d6ac7093e688afd09542b8f08a1c67
#
_cell.length_a   1.000
_cell.length_b   1.000
_cell.length_c   1.000
_cell.angle_alpha   90.00
_cell.angle_beta   90.00
_cell.angle_gamma   90.00
#
_symmetry.space_group_name_H-M   'P 1'
#
loop_
_entity.id
_entity.type
_entity.pdbx_description
1 polymer ?
#
loop_
_entity_poly.entity_id
_entity_poly.type
_entity_poly.pdbx_seq_one_letter_code
_entity_poly.pdbx_strand_id
1 'polypeptide(L)'
;RGEDFEIRLNQSTDIDELIGGVALRAGDTLHALTEPPLGQSELSAMRQGMIVQQREVGKLLTDILPRLRRAMPVAVKTNRLPELKSAAARVVFDTGGDDESLTVMPIIVYGNPIQARIDGGQLTHIQGHVPIRDTNAEAKLKRRLERDLGLSPGIRVRRHGEEAVELAEELEGFGAELRGTAQDHFYRAPELQADISMESGSVFGISFKPRAPRKDGSHVSGTASAQSVLQAYERGDALVPLEGGGWAPIPTEWLALHSRLLTDLLAARDPDGKLARAALPDAARLFDALDEPTPADFSALSPMLESFDGLETVEPPADMRATLRDYQHAGVNWLTFMERAGMGAMLADDMGLGKTLQALSV
;
A
#
# COMPACT_ATOMS: atom_id res chain seq x y z
N ARG A 1 -44.10 6.28 9.04
CA ARG A 1 -43.48 6.61 10.34
C ARG A 1 -42.01 6.86 10.11
N GLY A 2 -41.50 8.06 10.41
CA GLY A 2 -40.15 8.43 10.10
C GLY A 2 -39.94 8.74 8.61
N GLU A 3 -38.93 8.15 7.99
CA GLU A 3 -38.53 8.39 6.58
C GLU A 3 -39.09 7.35 5.59
N ASP A 4 -39.69 6.27 6.07
CA ASP A 4 -40.19 5.16 5.24
C ASP A 4 -41.50 5.46 4.55
N PHE A 5 -41.80 4.71 3.48
CA PHE A 5 -43.02 4.79 2.70
C PHE A 5 -43.93 3.63 3.05
N GLU A 6 -45.23 3.93 3.27
CA GLU A 6 -46.25 2.93 3.53
C GLU A 6 -47.16 2.77 2.29
N ILE A 7 -47.32 1.53 1.86
CA ILE A 7 -48.28 1.16 0.81
C ILE A 7 -49.46 0.49 1.49
N ARG A 8 -50.62 1.07 1.34
CA ARG A 8 -51.84 0.55 1.98
C ARG A 8 -52.94 0.35 0.97
N LEU A 9 -53.62 -0.79 1.02
CA LEU A 9 -54.81 -1.04 0.22
C LEU A 9 -55.99 -0.27 0.83
N ASN A 10 -56.62 0.60 0.03
CA ASN A 10 -57.80 1.29 0.47
C ASN A 10 -59.05 0.43 0.13
N GLN A 11 -59.76 0.03 1.14
CA GLN A 11 -61.05 -0.67 0.98
C GLN A 11 -62.17 0.38 1.09
N SER A 12 -62.55 0.96 -0.03
CA SER A 12 -63.56 2.02 -0.05
C SER A 12 -64.77 1.72 -0.91
N THR A 13 -65.00 0.47 -1.26
CA THR A 13 -66.19 0.12 -2.03
C THR A 13 -67.14 -0.72 -1.16
N ASP A 14 -68.27 -0.14 -0.82
CA ASP A 14 -69.35 -0.90 -0.25
C ASP A 14 -69.90 -1.82 -1.32
N ILE A 15 -69.76 -3.12 -1.07
CA ILE A 15 -70.26 -4.16 -1.96
C ILE A 15 -71.69 -4.48 -1.52
N ASP A 16 -72.69 -4.18 -2.36
CA ASP A 16 -74.06 -4.45 -2.02
C ASP A 16 -74.44 -5.91 -2.25
N GLU A 17 -73.94 -6.51 -3.30
CA GLU A 17 -74.30 -7.87 -3.69
C GLU A 17 -73.22 -8.58 -4.55
N LEU A 18 -73.05 -9.87 -4.32
CA LEU A 18 -72.20 -10.75 -5.12
C LEU A 18 -73.11 -11.58 -6.05
N ILE A 19 -73.07 -11.33 -7.36
CA ILE A 19 -73.93 -11.95 -8.35
C ILE A 19 -73.25 -13.17 -9.00
N GLY A 20 -73.74 -14.36 -8.70
CA GLY A 20 -73.36 -15.61 -9.31
C GLY A 20 -71.89 -15.96 -9.20
N GLY A 21 -71.11 -15.32 -8.35
CA GLY A 21 -69.67 -15.51 -8.19
C GLY A 21 -68.82 -14.95 -9.35
N VAL A 22 -69.42 -14.20 -10.30
CA VAL A 22 -68.73 -13.64 -11.48
C VAL A 22 -68.76 -12.13 -11.55
N ALA A 23 -69.67 -11.48 -10.81
CA ALA A 23 -69.81 -10.04 -10.76
C ALA A 23 -70.22 -9.56 -9.36
N LEU A 24 -69.90 -8.31 -9.05
CA LEU A 24 -70.37 -7.63 -7.83
C LEU A 24 -71.11 -6.34 -8.19
N ARG A 25 -72.10 -5.99 -7.39
CA ARG A 25 -72.81 -4.71 -7.48
C ARG A 25 -72.35 -3.78 -6.37
N ALA A 26 -72.00 -2.55 -6.74
CA ALA A 26 -71.68 -1.46 -5.86
C ALA A 26 -72.47 -0.22 -6.30
N GLY A 27 -73.50 0.13 -5.55
CA GLY A 27 -74.51 1.14 -5.94
C GLY A 27 -75.16 0.73 -7.25
N ASP A 28 -75.21 1.63 -8.24
CA ASP A 28 -75.79 1.39 -9.58
C ASP A 28 -74.84 0.77 -10.60
N THR A 29 -73.62 0.35 -10.19
CA THR A 29 -72.56 -0.16 -11.05
C THR A 29 -72.32 -1.65 -10.84
N LEU A 30 -72.26 -2.41 -11.95
CA LEU A 30 -71.84 -3.82 -11.97
C LEU A 30 -70.35 -3.92 -12.35
N HIS A 31 -69.61 -4.62 -11.53
CA HIS A 31 -68.19 -4.89 -11.75
C HIS A 31 -67.95 -6.39 -11.97
N ALA A 32 -67.30 -6.78 -13.05
CA ALA A 32 -66.91 -8.14 -13.26
C ALA A 32 -65.86 -8.57 -12.26
N LEU A 33 -66.00 -9.76 -11.68
CA LEU A 33 -64.90 -10.36 -10.88
C LEU A 33 -63.86 -10.90 -11.84
N THR A 34 -62.64 -10.38 -11.68
CA THR A 34 -61.45 -10.86 -12.37
C THR A 34 -60.47 -11.41 -11.35
N GLU A 35 -59.59 -12.31 -11.78
CA GLU A 35 -58.52 -12.77 -10.92
C GLU A 35 -57.68 -11.56 -10.47
N PRO A 36 -57.32 -11.47 -9.19
CA PRO A 36 -56.54 -10.37 -8.73
C PRO A 36 -55.18 -10.37 -9.42
N PRO A 37 -54.75 -9.23 -9.98
CA PRO A 37 -53.45 -9.13 -10.71
C PRO A 37 -52.22 -9.19 -9.81
N LEU A 38 -52.42 -9.34 -8.49
CA LEU A 38 -51.40 -9.44 -7.47
C LEU A 38 -51.62 -10.69 -6.64
N GLY A 39 -50.51 -11.30 -6.15
CA GLY A 39 -50.58 -12.47 -5.30
C GLY A 39 -51.24 -12.19 -3.94
N GLN A 40 -51.88 -13.20 -3.33
CA GLN A 40 -52.58 -13.07 -2.05
C GLN A 40 -51.67 -12.56 -0.92
N SER A 41 -50.40 -12.95 -0.93
CA SER A 41 -49.40 -12.50 0.07
C SER A 41 -49.12 -10.98 -0.03
N GLU A 42 -49.03 -10.46 -1.26
CA GLU A 42 -48.84 -9.01 -1.51
C GLU A 42 -50.10 -8.22 -1.10
N LEU A 43 -51.29 -8.69 -1.47
CA LEU A 43 -52.53 -8.06 -1.06
C LEU A 43 -52.68 -8.05 0.46
N SER A 44 -52.32 -9.13 1.14
CA SER A 44 -52.31 -9.21 2.61
C SER A 44 -51.35 -8.24 3.26
N ALA A 45 -50.13 -8.14 2.73
CA ALA A 45 -49.15 -7.19 3.19
C ALA A 45 -49.60 -5.74 3.02
N MET A 46 -50.23 -5.39 1.90
CA MET A 46 -50.78 -4.05 1.66
C MET A 46 -51.99 -3.75 2.53
N ARG A 47 -52.81 -4.75 2.90
CA ARG A 47 -53.92 -4.57 3.86
C ARG A 47 -53.38 -4.21 5.26
N GLN A 48 -52.26 -4.81 5.67
CA GLN A 48 -51.59 -4.53 6.94
C GLN A 48 -50.77 -3.24 6.94
N GLY A 49 -50.49 -2.69 5.76
CA GLY A 49 -49.60 -1.54 5.56
C GLY A 49 -48.15 -2.01 5.26
N MET A 50 -47.86 -2.30 4.00
CA MET A 50 -46.54 -2.68 3.56
C MET A 50 -45.58 -1.48 3.67
N ILE A 51 -44.48 -1.63 4.42
CA ILE A 51 -43.49 -0.58 4.62
C ILE A 51 -42.34 -0.80 3.63
N VAL A 52 -41.99 0.24 2.87
CA VAL A 52 -40.82 0.30 2.01
C VAL A 52 -39.84 1.29 2.62
N GLN A 53 -38.64 0.82 2.94
CA GLN A 53 -37.61 1.66 3.55
C GLN A 53 -37.13 2.74 2.58
N GLN A 54 -36.71 3.90 3.07
CA GLN A 54 -36.24 5.00 2.24
C GLN A 54 -35.10 4.60 1.29
N ARG A 55 -34.18 3.77 1.73
CA ARG A 55 -33.09 3.24 0.88
C ARG A 55 -33.60 2.39 -0.31
N GLU A 56 -34.80 1.85 -0.21
CA GLU A 56 -35.46 1.03 -1.25
C GLU A 56 -36.40 1.85 -2.13
N VAL A 57 -36.43 3.19 -1.99
CA VAL A 57 -37.30 4.06 -2.80
C VAL A 57 -37.04 3.91 -4.31
N GLY A 58 -35.81 3.56 -4.70
CA GLY A 58 -35.50 3.20 -6.08
C GLY A 58 -36.37 2.05 -6.56
N LYS A 59 -36.42 0.94 -5.82
CA LYS A 59 -37.26 -0.23 -6.12
C LYS A 59 -38.75 0.12 -6.09
N LEU A 60 -39.16 0.98 -5.14
CA LEU A 60 -40.52 1.48 -5.08
C LEU A 60 -40.94 2.18 -6.39
N LEU A 61 -40.08 3.08 -6.89
CA LEU A 61 -40.38 3.90 -8.07
C LEU A 61 -40.20 3.17 -9.40
N THR A 62 -39.24 2.25 -9.51
CA THR A 62 -38.90 1.59 -10.77
C THR A 62 -39.61 0.26 -10.99
N ASP A 63 -40.02 -0.43 -9.92
CA ASP A 63 -40.65 -1.75 -10.00
C ASP A 63 -42.05 -1.79 -9.35
N ILE A 64 -42.13 -1.50 -8.04
CA ILE A 64 -43.34 -1.69 -7.26
C ILE A 64 -44.48 -0.76 -7.77
N LEU A 65 -44.23 0.53 -7.83
CA LEU A 65 -45.23 1.52 -8.19
C LEU A 65 -45.72 1.37 -9.63
N PRO A 66 -44.87 1.14 -10.66
CA PRO A 66 -45.32 0.86 -12.04
C PRO A 66 -46.15 -0.43 -12.14
N ARG A 67 -45.77 -1.48 -11.39
CA ARG A 67 -46.51 -2.75 -11.36
C ARG A 67 -47.90 -2.56 -10.72
N LEU A 68 -47.97 -1.85 -9.59
CA LEU A 68 -49.23 -1.53 -8.93
C LEU A 68 -50.15 -0.68 -9.84
N ARG A 69 -49.59 0.34 -10.51
CA ARG A 69 -50.39 1.19 -11.46
C ARG A 69 -50.97 0.45 -12.64
N ARG A 70 -50.31 -0.65 -13.10
CA ARG A 70 -50.85 -1.53 -14.13
C ARG A 70 -51.98 -2.43 -13.61
N ALA A 71 -51.90 -2.77 -12.33
CA ALA A 71 -52.81 -3.70 -11.70
C ALA A 71 -54.07 -3.01 -11.11
N MET A 72 -53.92 -1.78 -10.60
CA MET A 72 -54.99 -1.07 -9.92
C MET A 72 -54.75 0.44 -9.90
N PRO A 73 -55.80 1.27 -9.66
CA PRO A 73 -55.64 2.70 -9.43
C PRO A 73 -54.78 2.97 -8.18
N VAL A 74 -53.75 3.78 -8.33
CA VAL A 74 -52.83 4.14 -7.23
C VAL A 74 -52.84 5.64 -6.97
N ALA A 75 -53.24 6.04 -5.76
CA ALA A 75 -53.15 7.42 -5.32
C ALA A 75 -51.87 7.63 -4.45
N VAL A 76 -51.06 8.57 -4.84
CA VAL A 76 -49.83 8.95 -4.10
C VAL A 76 -50.21 10.12 -3.17
N LYS A 77 -50.12 9.91 -1.83
CA LYS A 77 -50.46 10.89 -0.80
C LYS A 77 -49.27 11.56 -0.14
N THR A 78 -48.08 11.51 -0.79
CA THR A 78 -46.86 12.12 -0.24
C THR A 78 -46.13 12.91 -1.34
N ASN A 79 -45.54 14.03 -0.97
CA ASN A 79 -44.66 14.85 -1.81
C ASN A 79 -43.17 14.52 -1.60
N ARG A 80 -42.86 13.48 -0.80
CA ARG A 80 -41.47 13.08 -0.48
C ARG A 80 -40.89 12.10 -1.47
N LEU A 81 -41.69 11.57 -2.40
CA LEU A 81 -41.14 10.68 -3.43
C LEU A 81 -40.22 11.47 -4.37
N PRO A 82 -38.95 11.04 -4.49
CA PRO A 82 -38.02 11.68 -5.42
C PRO A 82 -38.45 11.48 -6.87
N GLU A 83 -38.10 12.44 -7.71
CA GLU A 83 -38.36 12.34 -9.15
C GLU A 83 -37.40 11.32 -9.77
N LEU A 84 -37.93 10.62 -10.80
CA LEU A 84 -37.12 9.77 -11.68
C LEU A 84 -36.44 10.64 -12.74
N LYS A 85 -35.11 10.62 -12.80
CA LYS A 85 -34.34 11.32 -13.82
C LYS A 85 -33.28 10.40 -14.43
N SER A 86 -32.99 10.62 -15.72
CA SER A 86 -31.86 9.95 -16.35
C SER A 86 -30.57 10.45 -15.78
N ALA A 87 -29.68 9.53 -15.39
CA ALA A 87 -28.31 9.82 -15.00
C ALA A 87 -27.38 8.74 -15.56
N ALA A 88 -26.17 9.12 -15.93
CA ALA A 88 -25.19 8.17 -16.45
C ALA A 88 -24.64 7.28 -15.33
N ALA A 89 -24.52 5.99 -15.62
CA ALA A 89 -23.79 5.06 -14.78
C ALA A 89 -22.28 5.28 -14.94
N ARG A 90 -21.51 5.27 -13.85
CA ARG A 90 -20.05 5.38 -13.84
C ARG A 90 -19.44 4.54 -12.73
N VAL A 91 -18.15 4.30 -12.84
CA VAL A 91 -17.38 3.58 -11.82
C VAL A 91 -16.76 4.59 -10.87
N VAL A 92 -16.73 4.22 -9.60
CA VAL A 92 -15.96 4.87 -8.54
C VAL A 92 -15.21 3.78 -7.80
N PHE A 93 -13.97 4.04 -7.44
CA PHE A 93 -13.18 3.14 -6.62
C PHE A 93 -13.12 3.66 -5.18
N ASP A 94 -13.59 2.87 -4.23
CA ASP A 94 -13.29 3.09 -2.81
C ASP A 94 -11.92 2.48 -2.51
N THR A 95 -10.97 3.32 -2.11
CA THR A 95 -9.61 2.91 -1.79
C THR A 95 -9.34 3.03 -0.29
N GLY A 96 -8.54 2.13 0.22
CA GLY A 96 -8.11 2.08 1.62
C GLY A 96 -6.91 1.15 1.76
N GLY A 97 -6.38 1.01 2.95
CA GLY A 97 -5.23 0.13 3.22
C GLY A 97 -4.25 0.75 4.21
N ASP A 98 -3.05 0.25 4.17
CA ASP A 98 -1.89 0.67 4.97
C ASP A 98 -0.68 0.89 4.05
N ASP A 99 0.49 1.16 4.61
CA ASP A 99 1.71 1.46 3.83
C ASP A 99 2.23 0.25 3.02
N GLU A 100 1.78 -0.96 3.33
CA GLU A 100 2.21 -2.20 2.66
C GLU A 100 1.13 -2.78 1.74
N SER A 101 -0.12 -2.33 1.85
CA SER A 101 -1.24 -2.91 1.12
C SER A 101 -2.28 -1.91 0.66
N LEU A 102 -2.69 -2.03 -0.59
CA LEU A 102 -3.79 -1.29 -1.20
C LEU A 102 -5.03 -2.16 -1.27
N THR A 103 -6.12 -1.65 -0.73
CA THR A 103 -7.45 -2.25 -0.82
C THR A 103 -8.31 -1.40 -1.75
N VAL A 104 -8.96 -2.04 -2.72
CA VAL A 104 -9.81 -1.37 -3.71
C VAL A 104 -11.15 -2.09 -3.81
N MET A 105 -12.23 -1.31 -3.85
CA MET A 105 -13.57 -1.82 -4.12
C MET A 105 -14.23 -0.97 -5.22
N PRO A 106 -14.37 -1.50 -6.43
CA PRO A 106 -15.08 -0.80 -7.52
C PRO A 106 -16.58 -0.78 -7.24
N ILE A 107 -17.21 0.36 -7.41
CA ILE A 107 -18.66 0.55 -7.22
C ILE A 107 -19.23 1.20 -8.47
N ILE A 108 -20.34 0.67 -8.98
CA ILE A 108 -21.11 1.34 -10.03
C ILE A 108 -22.08 2.30 -9.36
N VAL A 109 -22.02 3.56 -9.75
CA VAL A 109 -22.83 4.65 -9.21
C VAL A 109 -23.52 5.44 -10.30
N TYR A 110 -24.56 6.17 -9.91
CA TYR A 110 -25.32 7.07 -10.78
C TYR A 110 -25.27 8.50 -10.26
N GLY A 111 -25.11 9.43 -11.18
CA GLY A 111 -25.14 10.87 -10.90
C GLY A 111 -23.82 11.46 -10.37
N ASN A 112 -23.75 12.79 -10.45
CA ASN A 112 -22.66 13.59 -9.83
C ASN A 112 -23.29 14.88 -9.26
N PRO A 113 -23.39 15.00 -7.92
CA PRO A 113 -22.95 14.05 -6.89
C PRO A 113 -23.69 12.72 -6.96
N ILE A 114 -23.17 11.68 -6.30
CA ILE A 114 -23.73 10.33 -6.33
C ILE A 114 -25.15 10.33 -5.76
N GLN A 115 -26.12 9.88 -6.58
CA GLN A 115 -27.53 9.79 -6.25
C GLN A 115 -27.92 8.37 -5.85
N ALA A 116 -27.33 7.37 -6.49
CA ALA A 116 -27.56 5.96 -6.18
C ALA A 116 -26.33 5.11 -6.52
N ARG A 117 -26.26 3.91 -5.95
CA ARG A 117 -25.24 2.89 -6.22
C ARG A 117 -25.87 1.54 -6.52
N ILE A 118 -25.12 0.67 -7.17
CA ILE A 118 -25.54 -0.72 -7.40
C ILE A 118 -24.92 -1.59 -6.31
N ASP A 119 -25.77 -2.18 -5.45
CA ASP A 119 -25.40 -3.13 -4.40
C ASP A 119 -26.07 -4.48 -4.69
N GLY A 120 -25.31 -5.56 -4.76
CA GLY A 120 -25.85 -6.90 -4.99
C GLY A 120 -26.77 -7.00 -6.22
N GLY A 121 -26.49 -6.18 -7.26
CA GLY A 121 -27.32 -6.11 -8.45
C GLY A 121 -28.60 -5.28 -8.29
N GLN A 122 -28.83 -4.65 -7.16
CA GLN A 122 -29.98 -3.76 -6.92
C GLN A 122 -29.53 -2.30 -6.84
N LEU A 123 -30.42 -1.39 -7.28
CA LEU A 123 -30.18 0.04 -7.18
C LEU A 123 -30.56 0.53 -5.78
N THR A 124 -29.58 1.01 -5.03
CA THR A 124 -29.74 1.60 -3.70
C THR A 124 -29.67 3.11 -3.82
N HIS A 125 -30.77 3.80 -3.51
CA HIS A 125 -30.84 5.26 -3.53
C HIS A 125 -30.09 5.85 -2.33
N ILE A 126 -29.36 6.95 -2.56
CA ILE A 126 -28.58 7.66 -1.55
C ILE A 126 -29.18 9.04 -1.28
N GLN A 127 -29.35 9.85 -2.34
CA GLN A 127 -29.85 11.21 -2.24
C GLN A 127 -30.38 11.75 -3.57
N GLY A 128 -31.12 12.85 -3.52
CA GLY A 128 -31.58 13.57 -4.71
C GLY A 128 -32.60 12.79 -5.54
N HIS A 129 -32.46 12.83 -6.86
CA HIS A 129 -33.35 12.12 -7.78
C HIS A 129 -33.00 10.62 -7.82
N VAL A 130 -34.01 9.78 -8.10
CA VAL A 130 -33.77 8.35 -8.36
C VAL A 130 -33.39 8.21 -9.83
N PRO A 131 -32.21 7.67 -10.16
CA PRO A 131 -31.81 7.46 -11.53
C PRO A 131 -32.62 6.35 -12.19
N ILE A 132 -32.96 6.55 -13.48
CA ILE A 132 -33.47 5.48 -14.31
C ILE A 132 -32.32 4.52 -14.61
N ARG A 133 -32.48 3.26 -14.19
CA ARG A 133 -31.43 2.25 -14.29
C ARG A 133 -31.15 1.87 -15.74
N ASP A 134 -29.90 1.90 -16.16
CA ASP A 134 -29.41 1.41 -17.45
C ASP A 134 -28.55 0.16 -17.27
N THR A 135 -29.19 -1.01 -17.30
CA THR A 135 -28.54 -2.30 -17.14
C THR A 135 -27.53 -2.62 -18.25
N ASN A 136 -27.70 -2.05 -19.45
CA ASN A 136 -26.75 -2.23 -20.55
C ASN A 136 -25.47 -1.43 -20.30
N ALA A 137 -25.59 -0.19 -19.81
CA ALA A 137 -24.43 0.62 -19.41
C ALA A 137 -23.68 -0.04 -18.24
N GLU A 138 -24.41 -0.54 -17.22
CA GLU A 138 -23.81 -1.28 -16.11
C GLU A 138 -23.02 -2.51 -16.59
N ALA A 139 -23.61 -3.31 -17.50
CA ALA A 139 -22.96 -4.49 -18.06
C ALA A 139 -21.69 -4.14 -18.86
N LYS A 140 -21.69 -3.01 -19.59
CA LYS A 140 -20.49 -2.50 -20.28
C LYS A 140 -19.40 -2.09 -19.31
N LEU A 141 -19.76 -1.37 -18.24
CA LEU A 141 -18.81 -0.96 -17.19
C LEU A 141 -18.22 -2.17 -16.47
N LYS A 142 -19.05 -3.16 -16.12
CA LYS A 142 -18.60 -4.40 -15.51
C LYS A 142 -17.57 -5.14 -16.39
N ARG A 143 -17.87 -5.32 -17.68
CA ARG A 143 -16.93 -5.98 -18.62
C ARG A 143 -15.64 -5.18 -18.79
N ARG A 144 -15.70 -3.84 -18.77
CA ARG A 144 -14.52 -3.00 -18.84
C ARG A 144 -13.65 -3.19 -17.60
N LEU A 145 -14.23 -3.19 -16.39
CA LEU A 145 -13.53 -3.45 -15.14
C LEU A 145 -12.84 -4.82 -15.13
N GLU A 146 -13.58 -5.86 -15.54
CA GLU A 146 -13.06 -7.23 -15.60
C GLU A 146 -11.91 -7.39 -16.60
N ARG A 147 -12.06 -6.75 -17.79
CA ARG A 147 -11.05 -6.84 -18.84
C ARG A 147 -9.79 -6.03 -18.53
N ASP A 148 -9.95 -4.79 -18.04
CA ASP A 148 -8.86 -3.83 -17.91
C ASP A 148 -8.13 -3.97 -16.57
N LEU A 149 -8.83 -4.39 -15.49
CA LEU A 149 -8.31 -4.43 -14.13
C LEU A 149 -8.48 -5.80 -13.43
N GLY A 150 -9.17 -6.74 -14.03
CA GLY A 150 -9.53 -8.00 -13.38
C GLY A 150 -10.44 -7.83 -12.15
N LEU A 151 -11.09 -6.67 -11.99
CA LEU A 151 -11.92 -6.33 -10.84
C LEU A 151 -13.42 -6.52 -11.14
N SER A 152 -14.18 -6.88 -10.10
CA SER A 152 -15.65 -6.99 -10.19
C SER A 152 -16.34 -5.98 -9.27
N PRO A 153 -17.42 -5.32 -9.70
CA PRO A 153 -18.14 -4.35 -8.88
C PRO A 153 -18.64 -4.95 -7.56
N GLY A 154 -18.44 -4.22 -6.45
CA GLY A 154 -18.85 -4.62 -5.11
C GLY A 154 -17.93 -5.65 -4.44
N ILE A 155 -16.90 -6.15 -5.11
CA ILE A 155 -15.92 -7.07 -4.54
C ILE A 155 -14.68 -6.28 -4.13
N ARG A 156 -14.33 -6.41 -2.85
CA ARG A 156 -13.12 -5.80 -2.29
C ARG A 156 -11.92 -6.67 -2.59
N VAL A 157 -10.88 -6.07 -3.15
CA VAL A 157 -9.61 -6.72 -3.48
C VAL A 157 -8.50 -6.04 -2.69
N ARG A 158 -7.57 -6.82 -2.15
CA ARG A 158 -6.37 -6.33 -1.47
C ARG A 158 -5.13 -6.80 -2.22
N ARG A 159 -4.17 -5.91 -2.44
CA ARG A 159 -2.87 -6.20 -3.04
C ARG A 159 -1.77 -5.70 -2.14
N HIS A 160 -0.61 -6.34 -2.23
CA HIS A 160 0.55 -6.03 -1.40
C HIS A 160 1.77 -5.74 -2.28
N GLY A 161 2.68 -4.92 -1.78
CA GLY A 161 3.96 -4.68 -2.40
C GLY A 161 3.85 -4.23 -3.86
N GLU A 162 4.57 -4.90 -4.75
CA GLU A 162 4.58 -4.58 -6.18
C GLU A 162 3.20 -4.66 -6.84
N GLU A 163 2.40 -5.68 -6.51
CA GLU A 163 1.03 -5.79 -7.03
C GLU A 163 0.13 -4.60 -6.62
N ALA A 164 0.40 -3.99 -5.46
CA ALA A 164 -0.33 -2.79 -5.01
C ALA A 164 0.07 -1.56 -5.83
N VAL A 165 1.36 -1.44 -6.18
CA VAL A 165 1.87 -0.37 -7.06
C VAL A 165 1.29 -0.51 -8.47
N GLU A 166 1.33 -1.72 -9.04
CA GLU A 166 0.74 -1.99 -10.35
C GLU A 166 -0.75 -1.66 -10.38
N LEU A 167 -1.50 -2.11 -9.36
CA LEU A 167 -2.93 -1.80 -9.27
C LEU A 167 -3.18 -0.29 -9.17
N ALA A 168 -2.38 0.46 -8.41
CA ALA A 168 -2.53 1.91 -8.30
C ALA A 168 -2.31 2.62 -9.65
N GLU A 169 -1.28 2.22 -10.41
CA GLU A 169 -1.00 2.72 -11.76
C GLU A 169 -2.15 2.39 -12.73
N GLU A 170 -2.69 1.17 -12.65
CA GLU A 170 -3.83 0.75 -13.47
C GLU A 170 -5.12 1.53 -13.15
N LEU A 171 -5.37 1.82 -11.86
CA LEU A 171 -6.52 2.62 -11.43
C LEU A 171 -6.43 4.07 -11.96
N GLU A 172 -5.25 4.67 -11.93
CA GLU A 172 -5.01 5.99 -12.50
C GLU A 172 -5.24 5.99 -14.01
N GLY A 173 -4.73 4.98 -14.71
CA GLY A 173 -4.93 4.78 -16.16
C GLY A 173 -6.39 4.52 -16.54
N PHE A 174 -7.20 3.93 -15.66
CA PHE A 174 -8.61 3.69 -15.91
C PHE A 174 -9.44 4.99 -15.95
N GLY A 175 -9.00 6.04 -15.23
CA GLY A 175 -9.56 7.39 -15.28
C GLY A 175 -10.93 7.52 -14.61
N ALA A 176 -11.24 6.70 -13.59
CA ALA A 176 -12.44 6.84 -12.78
C ALA A 176 -12.16 7.61 -11.48
N GLU A 177 -13.22 8.08 -10.82
CA GLU A 177 -13.09 8.76 -9.51
C GLU A 177 -12.55 7.80 -8.45
N LEU A 178 -11.50 8.22 -7.76
CA LEU A 178 -10.94 7.54 -6.60
C LEU A 178 -11.49 8.20 -5.32
N ARG A 179 -11.91 7.38 -4.36
CA ARG A 179 -12.36 7.81 -3.04
C ARG A 179 -11.46 7.21 -1.99
N GLY A 180 -10.74 8.06 -1.32
CA GLY A 180 -9.67 7.71 -0.40
C GLY A 180 -8.34 8.23 -0.93
N THR A 181 -7.30 8.09 -0.14
CA THR A 181 -5.93 8.56 -0.43
C THR A 181 -4.90 7.44 -0.33
N ALA A 182 -5.33 6.21 -0.04
CA ALA A 182 -4.40 5.10 0.16
C ALA A 182 -3.54 4.81 -1.08
N GLN A 183 -4.11 4.96 -2.30
CA GLN A 183 -3.38 4.79 -3.55
C GLN A 183 -2.23 5.79 -3.74
N ASP A 184 -2.27 6.94 -3.07
CA ASP A 184 -1.24 7.98 -3.19
C ASP A 184 0.11 7.52 -2.62
N HIS A 185 0.12 6.47 -1.79
CA HIS A 185 1.30 5.82 -1.24
C HIS A 185 1.90 4.75 -2.16
N PHE A 186 1.19 4.34 -3.22
CA PHE A 186 1.59 3.27 -4.14
C PHE A 186 1.93 3.84 -5.51
N TYR A 187 3.12 4.39 -5.63
CA TYR A 187 3.68 4.83 -6.90
C TYR A 187 5.10 4.32 -7.07
N ARG A 188 5.54 4.13 -8.30
CA ARG A 188 6.90 3.70 -8.60
C ARG A 188 7.84 4.89 -8.59
N ALA A 189 8.79 4.87 -7.65
CA ALA A 189 9.87 5.83 -7.57
C ALA A 189 11.03 5.43 -8.50
N PRO A 190 11.97 6.33 -8.82
CA PRO A 190 13.22 5.99 -9.49
C PRO A 190 14.04 4.98 -8.70
N GLU A 191 14.97 4.29 -9.40
CA GLU A 191 15.90 3.35 -8.79
C GLU A 191 16.69 4.00 -7.64
N LEU A 192 16.95 3.20 -6.61
CA LEU A 192 17.68 3.64 -5.43
C LEU A 192 19.18 3.73 -5.69
N GLN A 193 19.81 4.69 -5.02
CA GLN A 193 21.25 4.76 -4.83
C GLN A 193 21.57 4.76 -3.35
N ALA A 194 22.70 4.14 -2.98
CA ALA A 194 23.21 4.22 -1.62
C ALA A 194 23.64 5.65 -1.29
N ASP A 195 23.33 6.08 -0.09
CA ASP A 195 23.71 7.36 0.49
C ASP A 195 24.39 7.07 1.84
N ILE A 196 25.69 7.32 1.90
CA ILE A 196 26.48 7.07 3.09
C ILE A 196 26.85 8.36 3.78
N SER A 197 26.91 8.30 5.09
CA SER A 197 27.36 9.43 5.92
C SER A 197 28.22 8.91 7.06
N MET A 198 29.18 9.73 7.46
CA MET A 198 29.92 9.51 8.67
C MET A 198 30.04 10.83 9.43
N GLU A 199 29.50 10.82 10.64
CA GLU A 199 29.56 11.97 11.54
C GLU A 199 30.75 11.85 12.49
N SER A 200 31.09 12.97 13.16
CA SER A 200 32.16 13.03 14.15
C SER A 200 32.04 11.91 15.20
N GLY A 201 33.13 11.18 15.43
CA GLY A 201 33.15 10.05 16.38
C GLY A 201 32.82 8.70 15.78
N SER A 202 32.95 8.55 14.46
CA SER A 202 32.76 7.29 13.71
C SER A 202 31.29 6.78 13.66
N VAL A 203 30.30 7.66 13.81
CA VAL A 203 28.89 7.30 13.61
C VAL A 203 28.64 7.11 12.12
N PHE A 204 28.42 5.87 11.74
CA PHE A 204 28.21 5.47 10.35
C PHE A 204 26.72 5.34 10.03
N GLY A 205 26.25 6.12 9.06
CA GLY A 205 24.92 6.06 8.50
C GLY A 205 24.93 5.56 7.07
N ILE A 206 24.00 4.69 6.74
CA ILE A 206 23.73 4.30 5.36
C ILE A 206 22.23 4.16 5.16
N SER A 207 21.75 4.79 4.12
CA SER A 207 20.37 4.74 3.64
C SER A 207 20.36 4.65 2.12
N PHE A 208 19.19 4.45 1.56
CA PHE A 208 19.01 4.44 0.11
C PHE A 208 17.98 5.50 -0.25
N LYS A 209 18.26 6.28 -1.27
CA LYS A 209 17.36 7.33 -1.77
C LYS A 209 17.21 7.25 -3.29
N PRO A 210 16.08 7.69 -3.85
CA PRO A 210 15.88 7.72 -5.28
C PRO A 210 16.92 8.56 -6.01
N ARG A 211 17.47 8.03 -7.10
CA ARG A 211 18.58 8.61 -7.86
C ARG A 211 18.24 9.92 -8.57
N ALA A 212 16.96 10.17 -8.85
CA ALA A 212 16.51 11.34 -9.59
C ALA A 212 15.10 11.76 -9.12
N PRO A 213 14.63 12.99 -9.38
CA PRO A 213 13.25 13.36 -9.18
C PRO A 213 12.32 12.52 -10.07
N ARG A 214 11.03 12.43 -9.72
CA ARG A 214 10.01 11.77 -10.55
C ARG A 214 9.95 12.41 -11.94
N LYS A 215 9.40 11.63 -12.91
CA LYS A 215 9.20 12.11 -14.30
C LYS A 215 8.34 13.35 -14.40
N ASP A 216 7.48 13.61 -13.42
CA ASP A 216 6.66 14.83 -13.29
C ASP A 216 7.41 16.01 -12.66
N GLY A 217 8.68 15.84 -12.31
CA GLY A 217 9.51 16.88 -11.68
C GLY A 217 9.31 17.03 -10.17
N SER A 218 8.43 16.25 -9.56
CA SER A 218 8.26 16.22 -8.10
C SER A 218 9.42 15.50 -7.44
N HIS A 219 9.95 16.03 -6.34
CA HIS A 219 10.96 15.34 -5.55
C HIS A 219 10.32 14.21 -4.75
N VAL A 220 10.83 12.99 -4.92
CA VAL A 220 10.52 11.88 -4.02
C VAL A 220 11.35 12.11 -2.77
N SER A 221 10.69 12.42 -1.66
CA SER A 221 11.35 12.72 -0.39
C SER A 221 11.53 11.48 0.51
N GLY A 222 11.25 10.29 -0.01
CA GLY A 222 11.35 9.05 0.75
C GLY A 222 12.75 8.43 0.70
N THR A 223 13.15 7.78 1.80
CA THR A 223 14.36 6.97 1.89
C THR A 223 14.00 5.54 2.27
N ALA A 224 14.85 4.58 1.93
CA ALA A 224 14.75 3.22 2.43
C ALA A 224 15.94 2.92 3.34
N SER A 225 15.70 2.22 4.46
CA SER A 225 16.79 1.80 5.33
C SER A 225 17.64 0.73 4.65
N ALA A 226 18.93 0.70 4.95
CA ALA A 226 19.83 -0.35 4.43
C ALA A 226 19.34 -1.76 4.81
N GLN A 227 18.76 -1.91 5.99
CA GLN A 227 18.21 -3.18 6.44
C GLN A 227 17.01 -3.62 5.59
N SER A 228 16.07 -2.70 5.30
CA SER A 228 14.91 -3.00 4.45
C SER A 228 15.34 -3.39 3.04
N VAL A 229 16.33 -2.68 2.47
CA VAL A 229 16.85 -2.96 1.12
C VAL A 229 17.56 -4.32 1.07
N LEU A 230 18.39 -4.66 2.07
CA LEU A 230 19.04 -5.96 2.14
C LEU A 230 18.03 -7.10 2.30
N GLN A 231 17.02 -6.94 3.16
CA GLN A 231 15.97 -7.94 3.34
C GLN A 231 15.16 -8.14 2.05
N ALA A 232 14.83 -7.06 1.34
CA ALA A 232 14.15 -7.14 0.04
C ALA A 232 15.00 -7.87 -0.99
N TYR A 233 16.30 -7.57 -1.04
CA TYR A 233 17.26 -8.24 -1.93
C TYR A 233 17.37 -9.74 -1.64
N GLU A 234 17.47 -10.14 -0.36
CA GLU A 234 17.56 -11.55 0.06
C GLU A 234 16.27 -12.33 -0.27
N ARG A 235 15.10 -11.68 -0.21
CA ARG A 235 13.82 -12.28 -0.61
C ARG A 235 13.62 -12.34 -2.11
N GLY A 236 14.41 -11.62 -2.89
CA GLY A 236 14.25 -11.48 -4.34
C GLY A 236 13.12 -10.54 -4.73
N ASP A 237 12.74 -9.60 -3.85
CA ASP A 237 11.74 -8.57 -4.15
C ASP A 237 12.31 -7.59 -5.19
N ALA A 238 11.48 -7.09 -6.09
CA ALA A 238 11.91 -6.10 -7.09
C ALA A 238 11.85 -4.67 -6.56
N LEU A 239 10.96 -4.40 -5.62
CA LEU A 239 10.71 -3.09 -5.04
C LEU A 239 10.85 -3.11 -3.52
N VAL A 240 11.16 -1.96 -2.95
CA VAL A 240 11.17 -1.72 -1.50
C VAL A 240 10.35 -0.46 -1.19
N PRO A 241 9.55 -0.44 -0.08
CA PRO A 241 8.81 0.75 0.32
C PRO A 241 9.75 1.84 0.80
N LEU A 242 9.39 3.09 0.53
CA LEU A 242 10.09 4.28 1.01
C LEU A 242 9.38 4.88 2.23
N GLU A 243 10.14 5.38 3.17
CA GLU A 243 9.61 6.20 4.26
C GLU A 243 8.96 7.46 3.67
N GLY A 244 7.69 7.68 3.97
CA GLY A 244 6.92 8.80 3.40
C GLY A 244 6.12 8.47 2.14
N GLY A 245 6.12 7.22 1.69
CA GLY A 245 5.33 6.70 0.58
C GLY A 245 6.13 6.50 -0.72
N GLY A 246 5.57 5.66 -1.58
CA GLY A 246 6.19 5.21 -2.81
C GLY A 246 7.03 3.95 -2.66
N TRP A 247 7.30 3.32 -3.79
CA TRP A 247 8.06 2.07 -3.90
C TRP A 247 9.15 2.22 -4.95
N ALA A 248 10.37 1.87 -4.61
CA ALA A 248 11.52 2.04 -5.49
C ALA A 248 12.16 0.71 -5.87
N PRO A 249 12.61 0.56 -7.14
CA PRO A 249 13.45 -0.57 -7.53
C PRO A 249 14.74 -0.61 -6.69
N ILE A 250 15.09 -1.80 -6.22
CA ILE A 250 16.34 -2.00 -5.51
C ILE A 250 17.53 -2.02 -6.50
N PRO A 251 18.69 -1.48 -6.11
CA PRO A 251 19.89 -1.48 -6.98
C PRO A 251 20.57 -2.85 -6.97
N THR A 252 19.98 -3.83 -7.68
CA THR A 252 20.40 -5.23 -7.65
C THR A 252 21.86 -5.44 -8.08
N GLU A 253 22.33 -4.73 -9.11
CA GLU A 253 23.71 -4.82 -9.58
C GLU A 253 24.70 -4.32 -8.53
N TRP A 254 24.38 -3.22 -7.88
CA TRP A 254 25.20 -2.67 -6.79
C TRP A 254 25.19 -3.59 -5.56
N LEU A 255 24.04 -4.13 -5.19
CA LEU A 255 23.91 -5.07 -4.08
C LEU A 255 24.64 -6.39 -4.33
N ALA A 256 24.65 -6.88 -5.55
CA ALA A 256 25.42 -8.08 -5.90
C ALA A 256 26.91 -7.95 -5.60
N LEU A 257 27.47 -6.74 -5.69
CA LEU A 257 28.88 -6.45 -5.40
C LEU A 257 29.12 -6.09 -3.93
N HIS A 258 28.16 -5.41 -3.27
CA HIS A 258 28.43 -4.75 -1.99
C HIS A 258 27.56 -5.25 -0.81
N SER A 259 26.57 -6.14 -1.02
CA SER A 259 25.65 -6.59 0.02
C SER A 259 26.36 -7.23 1.23
N ARG A 260 27.41 -8.05 0.96
CA ARG A 260 28.22 -8.66 2.03
C ARG A 260 28.94 -7.61 2.89
N LEU A 261 29.64 -6.69 2.21
CA LEU A 261 30.33 -5.59 2.87
C LEU A 261 29.39 -4.73 3.70
N LEU A 262 28.21 -4.42 3.13
CA LEU A 262 27.17 -3.67 3.82
C LEU A 262 26.65 -4.42 5.06
N THR A 263 26.40 -5.71 4.96
CA THR A 263 25.95 -6.55 6.07
C THR A 263 27.01 -6.57 7.20
N ASP A 264 28.27 -6.74 6.86
CA ASP A 264 29.38 -6.76 7.81
C ASP A 264 29.52 -5.40 8.54
N LEU A 265 29.40 -4.28 7.81
CA LEU A 265 29.42 -2.94 8.38
C LEU A 265 28.23 -2.67 9.31
N LEU A 266 27.03 -3.07 8.92
CA LEU A 266 25.83 -2.92 9.77
C LEU A 266 25.95 -3.76 11.05
N ALA A 267 26.53 -4.95 10.96
CA ALA A 267 26.77 -5.82 12.12
C ALA A 267 27.89 -5.28 13.05
N ALA A 268 28.84 -4.51 12.52
CA ALA A 268 29.95 -3.92 13.26
C ALA A 268 29.58 -2.62 13.99
N ARG A 269 28.35 -2.12 13.84
CA ARG A 269 27.83 -0.92 14.53
C ARG A 269 27.39 -1.25 15.94
N ASP A 270 27.73 -0.36 16.87
CA ASP A 270 27.14 -0.36 18.21
C ASP A 270 25.70 0.21 18.21
N PRO A 271 24.97 0.16 19.34
CA PRO A 271 23.62 0.73 19.44
C PRO A 271 23.54 2.23 19.13
N ASP A 272 24.63 2.98 19.32
CA ASP A 272 24.73 4.41 19.02
C ASP A 272 25.10 4.68 17.54
N GLY A 273 25.24 3.64 16.74
CA GLY A 273 25.58 3.71 15.33
C GLY A 273 27.06 3.88 15.02
N LYS A 274 27.95 3.79 16.02
CA LYS A 274 29.41 3.91 15.84
C LYS A 274 29.98 2.61 15.29
N LEU A 275 30.87 2.73 14.31
CA LEU A 275 31.64 1.59 13.83
C LEU A 275 32.79 1.24 14.79
N ALA A 276 32.97 -0.06 15.01
CA ALA A 276 34.21 -0.54 15.61
C ALA A 276 35.41 -0.13 14.73
N ARG A 277 36.52 0.25 15.32
CA ARG A 277 37.71 0.69 14.54
C ARG A 277 38.19 -0.33 13.54
N ALA A 278 38.04 -1.62 13.86
CA ALA A 278 38.42 -2.71 12.95
C ALA A 278 37.57 -2.74 11.67
N ALA A 279 36.39 -2.13 11.67
CA ALA A 279 35.49 -2.06 10.48
C ALA A 279 35.72 -0.79 9.63
N LEU A 280 36.54 0.15 10.08
CA LEU A 280 36.81 1.39 9.36
C LEU A 280 37.46 1.16 7.98
N PRO A 281 38.40 0.19 7.77
CA PRO A 281 38.89 -0.11 6.40
C PRO A 281 37.79 -0.56 5.44
N ASP A 282 36.83 -1.32 5.93
CA ASP A 282 35.71 -1.78 5.12
C ASP A 282 34.74 -0.64 4.80
N ALA A 283 34.52 0.27 5.75
CA ALA A 283 33.76 1.50 5.48
C ALA A 283 34.45 2.37 4.43
N ALA A 284 35.78 2.54 4.51
CA ALA A 284 36.53 3.30 3.51
C ALA A 284 36.43 2.73 2.10
N ARG A 285 36.46 1.39 1.96
CA ARG A 285 36.18 0.73 0.68
C ARG A 285 34.81 1.04 0.12
N LEU A 286 33.81 1.18 1.01
CA LEU A 286 32.46 1.52 0.58
C LEU A 286 32.37 2.98 0.13
N PHE A 287 33.06 3.93 0.82
CA PHE A 287 33.17 5.33 0.39
C PHE A 287 33.83 5.44 -0.99
N ASP A 288 34.93 4.72 -1.20
CA ASP A 288 35.64 4.67 -2.48
C ASP A 288 34.73 4.10 -3.61
N ALA A 289 34.01 3.02 -3.34
CA ALA A 289 33.09 2.39 -4.27
C ALA A 289 31.90 3.30 -4.66
N LEU A 290 31.56 4.30 -3.87
CA LEU A 290 30.52 5.28 -4.12
C LEU A 290 31.06 6.63 -4.64
N ASP A 291 32.36 6.73 -4.85
CA ASP A 291 33.05 7.98 -5.25
C ASP A 291 32.79 9.14 -4.27
N GLU A 292 32.64 8.79 -2.97
CA GLU A 292 32.39 9.74 -1.91
C GLU A 292 33.71 10.07 -1.17
N PRO A 293 33.91 11.33 -0.72
CA PRO A 293 35.12 11.72 -0.03
C PRO A 293 35.27 10.97 1.29
N THR A 294 36.42 10.33 1.46
CA THR A 294 36.76 9.61 2.69
C THR A 294 36.88 10.57 3.86
N PRO A 295 36.14 10.38 4.96
CA PRO A 295 36.19 11.26 6.12
C PRO A 295 37.60 11.35 6.76
N ALA A 296 37.89 12.50 7.36
CA ALA A 296 39.22 12.77 7.98
C ALA A 296 39.62 11.77 9.05
N ASP A 297 38.66 11.15 9.74
CA ASP A 297 38.92 10.13 10.79
C ASP A 297 39.61 8.87 10.24
N PHE A 298 39.58 8.66 8.90
CA PHE A 298 40.31 7.56 8.24
C PHE A 298 41.78 7.86 7.94
N SER A 299 42.26 9.07 8.17
CA SER A 299 43.65 9.46 7.87
C SER A 299 44.68 8.58 8.61
N ALA A 300 44.36 8.14 9.82
CA ALA A 300 45.16 7.19 10.58
C ALA A 300 45.24 5.78 9.96
N LEU A 301 44.32 5.48 9.05
CA LEU A 301 44.18 4.19 8.33
C LEU A 301 44.69 4.26 6.90
N SER A 302 45.07 5.45 6.40
CA SER A 302 45.61 5.63 5.03
C SER A 302 46.68 4.60 4.65
N PRO A 303 47.63 4.22 5.54
CA PRO A 303 48.62 3.19 5.23
C PRO A 303 48.01 1.79 5.00
N MET A 304 46.80 1.55 5.48
CA MET A 304 46.09 0.28 5.26
C MET A 304 45.20 0.29 3.98
N LEU A 305 44.84 1.48 3.51
CA LEU A 305 43.93 1.70 2.37
C LEU A 305 44.72 1.94 1.08
N GLU A 306 45.85 2.61 1.15
CA GLU A 306 46.79 2.79 0.05
C GLU A 306 47.71 1.57 -0.04
N SER A 307 48.39 1.41 -1.16
CA SER A 307 49.32 0.28 -1.35
C SER A 307 50.24 0.12 -0.14
N PHE A 308 50.08 -1.00 0.58
CA PHE A 308 50.83 -1.31 1.77
C PHE A 308 52.27 -1.62 1.40
N ASP A 309 53.15 -0.61 1.42
CA ASP A 309 54.59 -0.75 1.10
C ASP A 309 55.43 -1.37 2.20
N GLY A 310 54.78 -1.80 3.28
CA GLY A 310 55.41 -2.41 4.46
C GLY A 310 55.18 -1.66 5.75
N LEU A 311 55.40 -2.35 6.86
CA LEU A 311 55.30 -1.75 8.20
C LEU A 311 56.57 -0.92 8.48
N GLU A 312 56.39 0.24 9.16
CA GLU A 312 57.50 1.01 9.66
C GLU A 312 58.32 0.14 10.63
N THR A 313 59.65 0.12 10.45
CA THR A 313 60.50 -0.59 11.37
C THR A 313 60.60 0.16 12.69
N VAL A 314 60.19 -0.50 13.76
CA VAL A 314 60.22 0.06 15.12
C VAL A 314 61.43 -0.53 15.84
N GLU A 315 62.22 0.35 16.47
CA GLU A 315 63.31 -0.10 17.30
C GLU A 315 62.77 -0.54 18.67
N PRO A 316 63.19 -1.73 19.18
CA PRO A 316 62.80 -2.17 20.51
C PRO A 316 63.30 -1.20 21.60
N PRO A 317 62.64 -1.19 22.79
CA PRO A 317 63.10 -0.34 23.91
C PRO A 317 64.56 -0.50 24.23
N ALA A 318 65.27 0.62 24.47
CA ALA A 318 66.71 0.63 24.65
C ALA A 318 67.19 -0.16 25.91
N ASP A 319 66.34 -0.42 26.87
CA ASP A 319 66.59 -1.21 28.09
C ASP A 319 66.34 -2.72 27.90
N MET A 320 65.87 -3.11 26.72
CA MET A 320 65.61 -4.51 26.36
C MET A 320 66.94 -5.29 26.23
N ARG A 321 67.06 -6.38 26.98
CA ARG A 321 68.30 -7.22 27.03
C ARG A 321 68.14 -8.48 26.12
N ALA A 322 67.20 -8.55 25.30
CA ALA A 322 66.94 -9.68 24.39
C ALA A 322 67.13 -9.26 22.93
N THR A 323 67.63 -10.19 22.10
CA THR A 323 67.72 -9.99 20.66
C THR A 323 66.50 -10.62 19.99
N LEU A 324 65.72 -9.81 19.29
CA LEU A 324 64.59 -10.30 18.50
C LEU A 324 65.06 -11.00 17.24
N ARG A 325 64.38 -12.06 16.85
CA ARG A 325 64.53 -12.69 15.53
C ARG A 325 63.74 -11.90 14.50
N ASP A 326 64.05 -12.06 13.22
CA ASP A 326 63.43 -11.31 12.12
C ASP A 326 61.88 -11.37 12.16
N TYR A 327 61.31 -12.55 12.37
CA TYR A 327 59.84 -12.69 12.48
C TYR A 327 59.26 -12.01 13.73
N GLN A 328 60.06 -11.92 14.83
CA GLN A 328 59.64 -11.20 16.04
C GLN A 328 59.68 -9.69 15.82
N HIS A 329 60.68 -9.18 15.09
CA HIS A 329 60.73 -7.79 14.64
C HIS A 329 59.49 -7.45 13.78
N ALA A 330 59.17 -8.31 12.82
CA ALA A 330 57.96 -8.15 11.98
C ALA A 330 56.68 -8.12 12.87
N GLY A 331 56.63 -8.97 13.91
CA GLY A 331 55.51 -9.00 14.85
C GLY A 331 55.43 -7.74 15.70
N VAL A 332 56.55 -7.20 16.17
CA VAL A 332 56.61 -5.92 16.93
C VAL A 332 56.17 -4.76 16.04
N ASN A 333 56.68 -4.67 14.81
CA ASN A 333 56.29 -3.64 13.86
C ASN A 333 54.76 -3.68 13.62
N TRP A 334 54.20 -4.89 13.46
CA TRP A 334 52.77 -5.08 13.28
C TRP A 334 51.97 -4.70 14.54
N LEU A 335 52.40 -5.10 15.73
CA LEU A 335 51.75 -4.75 16.99
C LEU A 335 51.72 -3.23 17.21
N THR A 336 52.88 -2.56 17.02
CA THR A 336 52.98 -1.10 17.14
C THR A 336 52.10 -0.39 16.12
N PHE A 337 52.01 -0.91 14.91
CA PHE A 337 51.10 -0.38 13.93
C PHE A 337 49.64 -0.52 14.39
N MET A 338 49.23 -1.67 14.92
CA MET A 338 47.87 -1.91 15.42
C MET A 338 47.54 -1.01 16.61
N GLU A 339 48.53 -0.79 17.52
CA GLU A 339 48.38 0.14 18.63
C GLU A 339 48.18 1.59 18.15
N ARG A 340 49.02 2.09 17.24
CA ARG A 340 48.92 3.43 16.66
C ARG A 340 47.62 3.64 15.91
N ALA A 341 47.13 2.61 15.23
CA ALA A 341 45.84 2.60 14.58
C ALA A 341 44.66 2.53 15.59
N GLY A 342 44.96 2.33 16.90
CA GLY A 342 43.95 2.17 17.93
C GLY A 342 43.11 0.90 17.78
N MET A 343 43.66 -0.12 17.13
CA MET A 343 43.05 -1.42 16.94
C MET A 343 43.62 -2.44 17.95
N GLY A 344 42.77 -3.40 18.33
CA GLY A 344 43.24 -4.55 19.08
C GLY A 344 44.01 -5.53 18.20
N ALA A 345 44.96 -6.28 18.76
CA ALA A 345 45.72 -7.29 18.06
C ALA A 345 45.75 -8.61 18.83
N MET A 346 45.83 -9.73 18.11
CA MET A 346 45.98 -11.06 18.67
C MET A 346 47.19 -11.76 18.03
N LEU A 347 48.20 -12.06 18.85
CA LEU A 347 49.32 -12.90 18.45
C LEU A 347 48.93 -14.37 18.58
N ALA A 348 48.62 -15.04 17.47
CA ALA A 348 48.19 -16.43 17.42
C ALA A 348 49.31 -17.41 17.02
N ASP A 349 50.58 -17.00 17.14
CA ASP A 349 51.76 -17.85 16.87
C ASP A 349 51.77 -19.11 17.73
N ASP A 350 52.49 -20.13 17.30
CA ASP A 350 52.69 -21.36 18.06
C ASP A 350 53.40 -21.12 19.41
N MET A 351 53.25 -22.09 20.34
CA MET A 351 53.93 -22.03 21.66
C MET A 351 55.44 -22.06 21.46
N GLY A 352 56.13 -21.22 22.23
CA GLY A 352 57.59 -21.12 22.17
C GLY A 352 58.20 -20.11 21.19
N LEU A 353 57.38 -19.45 20.36
CA LEU A 353 57.85 -18.45 19.38
C LEU A 353 58.06 -17.03 19.97
N GLY A 354 58.00 -16.91 21.30
CA GLY A 354 58.38 -15.67 21.99
C GLY A 354 57.33 -14.56 21.91
N LYS A 355 56.03 -14.91 21.87
CA LYS A 355 54.91 -13.92 21.90
C LYS A 355 55.01 -12.90 23.01
N THR A 356 55.38 -13.36 24.23
CA THR A 356 55.55 -12.48 25.37
C THR A 356 56.65 -11.43 25.14
N LEU A 357 57.75 -11.82 24.50
CA LEU A 357 58.83 -10.91 24.16
C LEU A 357 58.39 -9.84 23.16
N GLN A 358 57.67 -10.26 22.13
CA GLN A 358 57.08 -9.34 21.16
C GLN A 358 56.11 -8.35 21.80
N ALA A 359 55.19 -8.83 22.65
CA ALA A 359 54.26 -7.97 23.36
C ALA A 359 54.90 -6.99 24.38
N LEU A 360 56.05 -7.35 24.94
CA LEU A 360 56.81 -6.46 25.84
C LEU A 360 57.72 -5.46 25.09
N SER A 361 57.84 -5.61 23.78
CA SER A 361 58.65 -4.74 22.91
C SER A 361 57.85 -3.61 22.27
N VAL A 362 56.57 -3.57 22.49
CA VAL A 362 55.61 -2.53 22.08
C VAL A 362 55.30 -1.66 23.28
#